data_3a310afdad993cfe2fc0c63f89fcc5e2
#
_entry.id   3a310afdad993cfe2fc0c63f89fcc5e2
#
_cell.length_a   1.000
_cell.length_b   1.000
_cell.length_c   1.000
_cell.angle_alpha   90.00
_cell.angle_beta   90.00
_cell.angle_gamma   90.00
#
_symmetry.space_group_name_H-M   'P 1'
#
loop_
_entity.id
_entity.type
_entity.pdbx_description
1 polymer ?
#
loop_
_entity_poly.entity_id
_entity_poly.type
_entity_poly.pdbx_seq_one_letter_code
_entity_poly.pdbx_strand_id
1 'polypeptide(L)'
;MTASPRQRELPELPPLIHQAVLDPLLEEEALHNLCDAGRLLGFGGLSTSLCHLEAVRNRIGPSGRLRLFAVVDFPFGTIPAELKRAQAEWAAARGADALDVVPNLAAITAGRAEAYAEELAHICDLGLPVTVILDVNRLPSERLSLAVEAAIDAGAACLQAGNGFGAATTPAQVRKLKELARG
;
A
#
# COMPACT_ATOMS: atom_id res chain seq x y z
N MET A 1 40.10 -25.52 4.41
CA MET A 1 39.74 -24.25 3.77
C MET A 1 38.26 -24.04 3.99
N THR A 2 37.87 -23.27 5.00
CA THR A 2 36.47 -22.96 5.35
C THR A 2 36.05 -21.75 4.50
N ALA A 3 35.08 -21.96 3.63
CA ALA A 3 34.49 -20.89 2.82
C ALA A 3 33.90 -19.82 3.75
N SER A 4 34.40 -18.59 3.60
CA SER A 4 33.85 -17.39 4.27
C SER A 4 32.37 -17.25 3.93
N PRO A 5 31.48 -16.96 4.91
CA PRO A 5 30.07 -16.74 4.60
C PRO A 5 29.96 -15.52 3.66
N ARG A 6 29.34 -15.71 2.49
CA ARG A 6 29.03 -14.62 1.56
C ARG A 6 28.29 -13.55 2.33
N GLN A 7 28.91 -12.41 2.56
CA GLN A 7 28.21 -11.19 2.97
C GLN A 7 27.10 -10.94 1.94
N ARG A 8 25.85 -11.08 2.34
CA ARG A 8 24.74 -10.60 1.53
C ARG A 8 24.88 -9.09 1.45
N GLU A 9 25.20 -8.57 0.27
CA GLU A 9 25.09 -7.13 0.03
C GLU A 9 23.64 -6.71 0.34
N LEU A 10 23.49 -5.76 1.25
CA LEU A 10 22.18 -5.19 1.54
C LEU A 10 21.77 -4.35 0.34
N PRO A 11 20.49 -4.42 -0.08
CA PRO A 11 20.00 -3.57 -1.15
C PRO A 11 20.07 -2.10 -0.73
N GLU A 12 20.20 -1.20 -1.69
CA GLU A 12 20.03 0.23 -1.44
C GLU A 12 18.66 0.49 -0.82
N LEU A 13 18.62 1.18 0.32
CA LEU A 13 17.38 1.41 1.06
C LEU A 13 16.45 2.46 0.42
N PRO A 14 16.95 3.60 -0.11
CA PRO A 14 16.08 4.66 -0.60
C PRO A 14 15.03 4.19 -1.63
N PRO A 15 15.36 3.37 -2.64
CA PRO A 15 14.38 2.89 -3.62
C PRO A 15 13.30 1.97 -3.03
N LEU A 16 13.50 1.47 -1.81
CA LEU A 16 12.52 0.61 -1.10
C LEU A 16 11.60 1.41 -0.17
N ILE A 17 11.83 2.71 -0.03
CA ILE A 17 11.03 3.58 0.83
C ILE A 17 9.91 4.21 0.02
N HIS A 18 8.66 4.02 0.48
CA HIS A 18 7.52 4.81 0.06
C HIS A 18 7.18 5.78 1.18
N GLN A 19 7.37 7.08 0.91
CA GLN A 19 7.10 8.12 1.90
C GLN A 19 5.61 8.42 1.95
N ALA A 20 5.02 8.38 3.15
CA ALA A 20 3.64 8.79 3.37
C ALA A 20 3.53 10.33 3.38
N VAL A 21 2.63 10.85 2.54
CA VAL A 21 2.27 12.27 2.40
C VAL A 21 0.76 12.36 2.66
N LEU A 22 0.37 12.10 3.91
CA LEU A 22 -1.01 11.81 4.33
C LEU A 22 -1.52 12.70 5.46
N ASP A 23 -0.74 13.69 5.88
CA ASP A 23 -1.19 14.67 6.88
C ASP A 23 -2.35 15.50 6.30
N PRO A 24 -3.56 15.48 6.90
CA PRO A 24 -4.70 16.25 6.40
C PRO A 24 -4.54 17.77 6.55
N LEU A 25 -3.57 18.22 7.33
CA LEU A 25 -3.26 19.63 7.57
C LEU A 25 -2.03 20.11 6.79
N LEU A 26 -1.59 19.33 5.80
CA LEU A 26 -0.38 19.62 5.04
C LEU A 26 -0.57 20.85 4.15
N GLU A 27 0.23 21.88 4.40
CA GLU A 27 0.28 23.07 3.57
C GLU A 27 1.01 22.82 2.25
N GLU A 28 0.70 23.61 1.23
CA GLU A 28 1.23 23.43 -0.14
C GLU A 28 2.76 23.46 -0.18
N GLU A 29 3.40 24.37 0.56
CA GLU A 29 4.87 24.46 0.63
C GLU A 29 5.47 23.19 1.24
N ALA A 30 4.88 22.68 2.32
CA ALA A 30 5.31 21.43 2.95
C ALA A 30 5.11 20.22 2.02
N LEU A 31 4.00 20.17 1.27
CA LEU A 31 3.75 19.17 0.24
C LEU A 31 4.87 19.17 -0.81
N HIS A 32 5.23 20.35 -1.32
CA HIS A 32 6.29 20.51 -2.31
C HIS A 32 7.65 20.06 -1.76
N ASN A 33 7.97 20.43 -0.53
CA ASN A 33 9.21 20.03 0.14
C ASN A 33 9.32 18.50 0.28
N LEU A 34 8.22 17.81 0.62
CA LEU A 34 8.18 16.35 0.70
C LEU A 34 8.38 15.70 -0.67
N CYS A 35 7.77 16.24 -1.73
CA CYS A 35 7.96 15.76 -3.10
C CYS A 35 9.43 15.89 -3.55
N ASP A 36 10.04 17.05 -3.29
CA ASP A 36 11.43 17.32 -3.66
C ASP A 36 12.41 16.45 -2.86
N ALA A 37 12.15 16.25 -1.56
CA ALA A 37 12.92 15.35 -0.72
C ALA A 37 12.85 13.90 -1.23
N GLY A 38 11.68 13.39 -1.61
CA GLY A 38 11.52 12.06 -2.19
C GLY A 38 12.35 11.86 -3.45
N ARG A 39 12.38 12.87 -4.33
CA ARG A 39 13.22 12.87 -5.55
C ARG A 39 14.71 12.92 -5.21
N LEU A 40 15.11 13.84 -4.35
CA LEU A 40 16.52 14.07 -3.98
C LEU A 40 17.13 12.85 -3.29
N LEU A 41 16.37 12.23 -2.37
CA LEU A 41 16.81 11.07 -1.61
C LEU A 41 16.67 9.76 -2.40
N GLY A 42 16.06 9.77 -3.58
CA GLY A 42 15.91 8.60 -4.43
C GLY A 42 14.91 7.58 -3.91
N PHE A 43 13.84 8.02 -3.24
CA PHE A 43 12.78 7.13 -2.77
C PHE A 43 12.07 6.40 -3.91
N GLY A 44 11.53 5.21 -3.62
CA GLY A 44 10.78 4.40 -4.59
C GLY A 44 9.38 4.94 -4.85
N GLY A 45 8.80 5.67 -3.90
CA GLY A 45 7.46 6.22 -4.08
C GLY A 45 7.03 7.23 -3.03
N LEU A 46 5.93 7.92 -3.36
CA LEU A 46 5.15 8.75 -2.45
C LEU A 46 3.72 8.19 -2.39
N SER A 47 3.21 7.96 -1.19
CA SER A 47 1.84 7.53 -0.96
C SER A 47 1.03 8.73 -0.46
N THR A 48 -0.04 9.12 -1.17
CA THR A 48 -0.78 10.34 -0.87
C THR A 48 -2.29 10.14 -0.92
N SER A 49 -3.02 11.06 -0.26
CA SER A 49 -4.48 11.14 -0.31
C SER A 49 -4.97 11.62 -1.69
N LEU A 50 -6.21 11.30 -2.02
CA LEU A 50 -6.81 11.70 -3.29
C LEU A 50 -6.83 13.22 -3.48
N CYS A 51 -7.06 14.00 -2.41
CA CYS A 51 -7.09 15.47 -2.47
C CYS A 51 -5.73 16.09 -2.86
N HIS A 52 -4.62 15.42 -2.59
CA HIS A 52 -3.28 15.91 -2.94
C HIS A 52 -2.70 15.26 -4.21
N LEU A 53 -3.38 14.25 -4.78
CA LEU A 53 -2.85 13.43 -5.86
C LEU A 53 -2.39 14.25 -7.08
N GLU A 54 -3.22 15.17 -7.55
CA GLU A 54 -2.90 16.01 -8.72
C GLU A 54 -1.75 16.98 -8.41
N ALA A 55 -1.74 17.58 -7.23
CA ALA A 55 -0.66 18.49 -6.81
C ALA A 55 0.68 17.75 -6.72
N VAL A 56 0.69 16.54 -6.12
CA VAL A 56 1.89 15.69 -6.05
C VAL A 56 2.32 15.28 -7.46
N ARG A 57 1.41 14.82 -8.32
CA ARG A 57 1.73 14.44 -9.71
C ARG A 57 2.33 15.59 -10.49
N ASN A 58 1.75 16.79 -10.38
CA ASN A 58 2.28 17.98 -11.04
C ASN A 58 3.68 18.34 -10.54
N ARG A 59 3.96 18.17 -9.24
CA ARG A 59 5.28 18.47 -8.64
C ARG A 59 6.34 17.47 -9.01
N ILE A 60 6.04 16.16 -8.99
CA ILE A 60 7.03 15.11 -9.30
C ILE A 60 7.21 14.85 -10.79
N GLY A 61 6.29 15.33 -11.64
CA GLY A 61 6.29 15.10 -13.08
C GLY A 61 5.69 13.75 -13.49
N PRO A 62 5.88 13.31 -14.73
CA PRO A 62 5.30 12.08 -15.26
C PRO A 62 5.85 10.84 -14.53
N SER A 63 5.17 9.70 -14.73
CA SER A 63 5.58 8.40 -14.17
C SER A 63 7.06 8.10 -14.46
N GLY A 64 7.78 7.66 -13.42
CA GLY A 64 9.22 7.43 -13.52
C GLY A 64 9.77 6.69 -12.29
N ARG A 65 11.01 7.02 -11.91
CA ARG A 65 11.68 6.36 -10.79
C ARG A 65 10.97 6.58 -9.45
N LEU A 66 10.47 7.80 -9.18
CA LEU A 66 9.65 8.11 -8.02
C LEU A 66 8.18 7.88 -8.40
N ARG A 67 7.58 6.82 -7.88
CA ARG A 67 6.20 6.41 -8.18
C ARG A 67 5.20 7.13 -7.29
N LEU A 68 4.00 7.37 -7.80
CA LEU A 68 2.89 7.96 -7.07
C LEU A 68 1.86 6.89 -6.70
N PHE A 69 1.68 6.67 -5.41
CA PHE A 69 0.69 5.78 -4.84
C PHE A 69 -0.50 6.59 -4.33
N ALA A 70 -1.70 6.23 -4.71
CA ALA A 70 -2.93 6.82 -4.17
C ALA A 70 -3.53 5.89 -3.13
N VAL A 71 -3.86 6.43 -1.93
CA VAL A 71 -4.57 5.65 -0.93
C VAL A 71 -6.06 5.57 -1.25
N VAL A 72 -6.65 4.39 -1.07
CA VAL A 72 -8.07 4.09 -1.27
C VAL A 72 -8.67 3.63 0.06
N ASP A 73 -9.73 4.31 0.51
CA ASP A 73 -10.43 4.08 1.78
C ASP A 73 -9.50 4.04 3.01
N PHE A 74 -8.49 4.89 2.97
CA PHE A 74 -7.50 4.99 4.04
C PHE A 74 -8.02 5.90 5.17
N PRO A 75 -7.80 5.59 6.45
CA PRO A 75 -7.00 4.44 6.92
C PRO A 75 -7.82 3.22 7.36
N PHE A 76 -9.15 3.20 7.24
CA PHE A 76 -9.99 2.25 7.98
C PHE A 76 -10.67 1.16 7.13
N GLY A 77 -10.81 1.33 5.82
CA GLY A 77 -11.44 0.35 4.94
C GLY A 77 -12.94 0.17 5.16
N THR A 78 -13.67 1.25 5.48
CA THR A 78 -15.06 1.19 5.99
C THR A 78 -16.12 1.67 5.01
N ILE A 79 -15.75 2.21 3.85
CA ILE A 79 -16.73 2.62 2.84
C ILE A 79 -17.18 1.43 1.98
N PRO A 80 -18.36 1.51 1.33
CA PRO A 80 -18.84 0.49 0.40
C PRO A 80 -17.87 0.22 -0.77
N ALA A 81 -17.86 -1.03 -1.26
CA ALA A 81 -16.95 -1.48 -2.31
C ALA A 81 -17.01 -0.63 -3.59
N GLU A 82 -18.23 -0.24 -4.00
CA GLU A 82 -18.45 0.63 -5.16
C GLU A 82 -17.80 2.01 -5.01
N LEU A 83 -17.74 2.55 -3.79
CA LEU A 83 -17.07 3.84 -3.54
C LEU A 83 -15.55 3.68 -3.51
N LYS A 84 -15.02 2.56 -3.00
CA LYS A 84 -13.57 2.25 -3.11
C LYS A 84 -13.16 2.14 -4.57
N ARG A 85 -13.94 1.42 -5.37
CA ARG A 85 -13.70 1.31 -6.81
C ARG A 85 -13.71 2.68 -7.48
N ALA A 86 -14.70 3.52 -7.19
CA ALA A 86 -14.77 4.88 -7.73
C ALA A 86 -13.55 5.74 -7.33
N GLN A 87 -13.03 5.61 -6.09
CA GLN A 87 -11.79 6.24 -5.66
C GLN A 87 -10.59 5.75 -6.47
N ALA A 88 -10.48 4.44 -6.69
CA ALA A 88 -9.41 3.83 -7.45
C ALA A 88 -9.43 4.27 -8.94
N GLU A 89 -10.60 4.27 -9.58
CA GLU A 89 -10.80 4.77 -10.94
C GLU A 89 -10.44 6.26 -11.05
N TRP A 90 -10.86 7.06 -10.07
CA TRP A 90 -10.53 8.48 -10.00
C TRP A 90 -9.02 8.71 -9.90
N ALA A 91 -8.33 7.94 -9.08
CA ALA A 91 -6.89 8.00 -8.90
C ALA A 91 -6.13 7.58 -10.17
N ALA A 92 -6.55 6.48 -10.80
CA ALA A 92 -5.98 6.00 -12.06
C ALA A 92 -6.08 7.04 -13.17
N ALA A 93 -7.26 7.67 -13.33
CA ALA A 93 -7.48 8.71 -14.32
C ALA A 93 -6.64 9.98 -14.10
N ARG A 94 -6.09 10.17 -12.89
CA ARG A 94 -5.25 11.34 -12.51
C ARG A 94 -3.79 11.00 -12.31
N GLY A 95 -3.36 9.85 -12.85
CA GLY A 95 -1.96 9.52 -12.97
C GLY A 95 -1.34 8.89 -11.73
N ALA A 96 -2.12 8.22 -10.89
CA ALA A 96 -1.53 7.30 -9.92
C ALA A 96 -0.76 6.19 -10.65
N ASP A 97 0.42 5.81 -10.15
CA ASP A 97 1.22 4.70 -10.68
C ASP A 97 0.88 3.38 -10.00
N ALA A 98 0.25 3.44 -8.83
CA ALA A 98 -0.19 2.31 -8.04
C ALA A 98 -1.24 2.75 -7.00
N LEU A 99 -1.91 1.78 -6.39
CA LEU A 99 -2.94 2.00 -5.38
C LEU A 99 -2.55 1.32 -4.06
N ASP A 100 -2.73 2.04 -2.94
CA ASP A 100 -2.61 1.51 -1.59
C ASP A 100 -4.03 1.40 -1.00
N VAL A 101 -4.58 0.20 -0.95
CA VAL A 101 -5.99 -0.06 -0.65
C VAL A 101 -6.16 -0.63 0.75
N VAL A 102 -7.01 -0.01 1.56
CA VAL A 102 -7.49 -0.62 2.80
C VAL A 102 -8.77 -1.40 2.50
N PRO A 103 -8.72 -2.74 2.56
CA PRO A 103 -9.87 -3.58 2.25
C PRO A 103 -10.89 -3.60 3.39
N ASN A 104 -12.06 -4.16 3.13
CA ASN A 104 -13.08 -4.39 4.16
C ASN A 104 -12.68 -5.52 5.11
N LEU A 105 -11.83 -5.20 6.10
CA LEU A 105 -11.36 -6.16 7.11
C LEU A 105 -12.52 -6.75 7.95
N ALA A 106 -13.65 -6.04 8.05
CA ALA A 106 -14.82 -6.56 8.73
C ALA A 106 -15.47 -7.74 7.96
N ALA A 107 -15.34 -7.78 6.63
CA ALA A 107 -15.79 -8.94 5.86
C ALA A 107 -14.97 -10.19 6.19
N ILE A 108 -13.65 -10.07 6.31
CA ILE A 108 -12.76 -11.17 6.72
C ILE A 108 -13.07 -11.65 8.14
N THR A 109 -13.24 -10.74 9.11
CA THR A 109 -13.56 -11.13 10.49
C THR A 109 -14.92 -11.79 10.59
N ALA A 110 -15.88 -11.41 9.75
CA ALA A 110 -17.20 -12.03 9.66
C ALA A 110 -17.25 -13.34 8.83
N GLY A 111 -16.10 -13.83 8.32
CA GLY A 111 -16.03 -15.05 7.51
C GLY A 111 -16.51 -14.89 6.07
N ARG A 112 -16.66 -13.66 5.55
CA ARG A 112 -17.10 -13.34 4.19
C ARG A 112 -15.89 -13.12 3.27
N ALA A 113 -15.07 -14.14 3.10
CA ALA A 113 -13.84 -14.06 2.30
C ALA A 113 -14.10 -13.76 0.83
N GLU A 114 -15.18 -14.31 0.26
CA GLU A 114 -15.58 -14.05 -1.13
C GLU A 114 -15.85 -12.56 -1.37
N ALA A 115 -16.64 -11.91 -0.52
CA ALA A 115 -16.95 -10.48 -0.65
C ALA A 115 -15.69 -9.60 -0.51
N TYR A 116 -14.74 -10.03 0.33
CA TYR A 116 -13.44 -9.36 0.47
C TYR A 116 -12.59 -9.52 -0.80
N ALA A 117 -12.52 -10.74 -1.35
CA ALA A 117 -11.77 -11.01 -2.58
C ALA A 117 -12.37 -10.29 -3.79
N GLU A 118 -13.71 -10.30 -3.92
CA GLU A 118 -14.43 -9.61 -5.00
C GLU A 118 -14.20 -8.10 -4.97
N GLU A 119 -14.26 -7.46 -3.78
CA GLU A 119 -13.93 -6.05 -3.62
C GLU A 119 -12.54 -5.72 -4.17
N LEU A 120 -11.54 -6.54 -3.80
CA LEU A 120 -10.16 -6.33 -4.23
C LEU A 120 -9.96 -6.63 -5.72
N ALA A 121 -10.56 -7.70 -6.24
CA ALA A 121 -10.47 -8.07 -7.65
C ALA A 121 -10.98 -6.94 -8.55
N HIS A 122 -12.11 -6.32 -8.23
CA HIS A 122 -12.65 -5.19 -8.98
C HIS A 122 -11.70 -3.98 -9.02
N ILE A 123 -10.85 -3.81 -8.00
CA ILE A 123 -9.84 -2.74 -7.98
C ILE A 123 -8.58 -3.17 -8.75
N CYS A 124 -8.14 -4.42 -8.60
CA CYS A 124 -6.99 -4.97 -9.32
C CYS A 124 -7.23 -4.99 -10.84
N ASP A 125 -8.47 -5.25 -11.28
CA ASP A 125 -8.88 -5.23 -12.70
C ASP A 125 -8.74 -3.87 -13.39
N LEU A 126 -8.51 -2.79 -12.63
CA LEU A 126 -8.19 -1.47 -13.20
C LEU A 126 -6.79 -1.41 -13.83
N GLY A 127 -5.96 -2.44 -13.61
CA GLY A 127 -4.66 -2.61 -14.25
C GLY A 127 -3.50 -1.86 -13.61
N LEU A 128 -3.72 -1.17 -12.49
CA LEU A 128 -2.64 -0.61 -11.66
C LEU A 128 -2.18 -1.63 -10.61
N PRO A 129 -0.89 -1.67 -10.26
CA PRO A 129 -0.42 -2.44 -9.12
C PRO A 129 -1.14 -2.03 -7.84
N VAL A 130 -1.67 -3.00 -7.11
CA VAL A 130 -2.41 -2.79 -5.85
C VAL A 130 -1.59 -3.31 -4.68
N THR A 131 -1.34 -2.45 -3.68
CA THR A 131 -0.89 -2.85 -2.35
C THR A 131 -2.11 -2.97 -1.44
N VAL A 132 -2.32 -4.13 -0.85
CA VAL A 132 -3.39 -4.33 0.14
C VAL A 132 -2.84 -4.06 1.53
N ILE A 133 -3.41 -3.06 2.22
CA ILE A 133 -3.04 -2.68 3.57
C ILE A 133 -3.81 -3.52 4.58
N LEU A 134 -3.10 -4.40 5.28
CA LEU A 134 -3.65 -5.23 6.35
C LEU A 134 -3.35 -4.61 7.72
N ASP A 135 -4.21 -4.81 8.68
CA ASP A 135 -3.96 -4.43 10.08
C ASP A 135 -3.58 -5.69 10.87
N VAL A 136 -2.32 -6.12 10.71
CA VAL A 136 -1.82 -7.38 11.33
C VAL A 136 -1.83 -7.36 12.85
N ASN A 137 -1.92 -6.18 13.47
CA ASN A 137 -1.99 -6.05 14.92
C ASN A 137 -3.41 -6.35 15.45
N ARG A 138 -4.43 -6.20 14.61
CA ARG A 138 -5.83 -6.35 15.01
C ARG A 138 -6.49 -7.59 14.41
N LEU A 139 -5.96 -8.11 13.30
CA LEU A 139 -6.48 -9.34 12.70
C LEU A 139 -6.04 -10.58 13.50
N PRO A 140 -6.99 -11.45 13.91
CA PRO A 140 -6.66 -12.78 14.45
C PRO A 140 -5.82 -13.57 13.46
N SER A 141 -4.90 -14.41 13.95
CA SER A 141 -3.94 -15.14 13.10
C SER A 141 -4.60 -15.98 11.99
N GLU A 142 -5.72 -16.63 12.31
CA GLU A 142 -6.49 -17.44 11.35
C GLU A 142 -7.11 -16.56 10.25
N ARG A 143 -7.58 -15.37 10.62
CA ARG A 143 -8.16 -14.40 9.68
C ARG A 143 -7.08 -13.72 8.83
N LEU A 144 -5.88 -13.54 9.38
CA LEU A 144 -4.76 -13.01 8.62
C LEU A 144 -4.38 -13.93 7.45
N SER A 145 -4.30 -15.25 7.67
CA SER A 145 -4.00 -16.21 6.60
C SER A 145 -5.03 -16.14 5.48
N LEU A 146 -6.32 -16.13 5.86
CA LEU A 146 -7.44 -16.01 4.91
C LEU A 146 -7.39 -14.68 4.13
N ALA A 147 -7.08 -13.57 4.81
CA ALA A 147 -6.98 -12.25 4.17
C ALA A 147 -5.83 -12.19 3.16
N VAL A 148 -4.69 -12.80 3.49
CA VAL A 148 -3.51 -12.89 2.60
C VAL A 148 -3.84 -13.72 1.36
N GLU A 149 -4.39 -14.92 1.53
CA GLU A 149 -4.79 -15.80 0.44
C GLU A 149 -5.77 -15.11 -0.51
N ALA A 150 -6.86 -14.56 0.04
CA ALA A 150 -7.88 -13.85 -0.73
C ALA A 150 -7.33 -12.60 -1.45
N ALA A 151 -6.38 -11.88 -0.87
CA ALA A 151 -5.73 -10.74 -1.52
C ALA A 151 -4.84 -11.17 -2.69
N ILE A 152 -4.11 -12.28 -2.55
CA ILE A 152 -3.28 -12.85 -3.62
C ILE A 152 -4.17 -13.33 -4.76
N ASP A 153 -5.22 -14.08 -4.47
CA ASP A 153 -6.17 -14.60 -5.46
C ASP A 153 -6.88 -13.46 -6.22
N ALA A 154 -7.13 -12.33 -5.55
CA ALA A 154 -7.67 -11.13 -6.18
C ALA A 154 -6.66 -10.36 -7.07
N GLY A 155 -5.39 -10.77 -7.09
CA GLY A 155 -4.36 -10.14 -7.93
C GLY A 155 -3.57 -9.01 -7.27
N ALA A 156 -3.54 -8.93 -5.93
CA ALA A 156 -2.73 -7.94 -5.23
C ALA A 156 -1.23 -8.09 -5.55
N ALA A 157 -0.58 -6.99 -5.90
CA ALA A 157 0.84 -6.97 -6.21
C ALA A 157 1.73 -6.93 -4.95
N CYS A 158 1.21 -6.40 -3.84
CA CYS A 158 1.95 -6.25 -2.59
C CYS A 158 1.00 -6.31 -1.38
N LEU A 159 1.54 -6.70 -0.23
CA LEU A 159 0.85 -6.67 1.06
C LEU A 159 1.59 -5.75 2.02
N GLN A 160 0.87 -4.85 2.68
CA GLN A 160 1.39 -3.97 3.72
C GLN A 160 0.83 -4.37 5.08
N ALA A 161 1.71 -4.50 6.07
CA ALA A 161 1.34 -5.05 7.37
C ALA A 161 0.50 -4.13 8.26
N GLY A 162 0.59 -2.83 8.09
CA GLY A 162 -0.14 -1.86 8.91
C GLY A 162 -0.43 -0.55 8.20
N ASN A 163 -1.41 0.19 8.71
CA ASN A 163 -1.86 1.48 8.15
C ASN A 163 -1.23 2.71 8.83
N GLY A 164 -0.30 2.52 9.76
CA GLY A 164 0.32 3.62 10.52
C GLY A 164 -0.50 4.15 11.70
N PHE A 165 -1.73 3.65 11.91
CA PHE A 165 -2.58 4.00 13.05
C PHE A 165 -2.60 2.83 14.06
N GLY A 166 -2.25 3.10 15.30
CA GLY A 166 -2.15 2.09 16.36
C GLY A 166 -0.75 1.57 16.62
N ALA A 167 -0.61 0.31 17.02
CA ALA A 167 0.66 -0.28 17.36
C ALA A 167 1.57 -0.47 16.13
N ALA A 168 2.85 -0.18 16.29
CA ALA A 168 3.84 -0.39 15.23
C ALA A 168 3.97 -1.87 14.85
N THR A 169 4.11 -2.15 13.57
CA THR A 169 4.38 -3.50 13.05
C THR A 169 5.77 -3.96 13.47
N THR A 170 5.86 -5.18 13.98
CA THR A 170 7.13 -5.78 14.41
C THR A 170 7.81 -6.56 13.27
N PRO A 171 9.15 -6.73 13.30
CA PRO A 171 9.84 -7.56 12.31
C PRO A 171 9.34 -9.02 12.28
N ALA A 172 8.84 -9.56 13.39
CA ALA A 172 8.25 -10.90 13.45
C ALA A 172 6.94 -10.97 12.63
N GLN A 173 6.09 -9.97 12.73
CA GLN A 173 4.85 -9.88 11.94
C GLN A 173 5.12 -9.74 10.45
N VAL A 174 6.14 -8.94 10.07
CA VAL A 174 6.55 -8.84 8.65
C VAL A 174 7.06 -10.17 8.12
N ARG A 175 7.87 -10.91 8.92
CA ARG A 175 8.32 -12.25 8.52
C ARG A 175 7.15 -13.21 8.33
N LYS A 176 6.20 -13.24 9.28
CA LYS A 176 4.99 -14.06 9.18
C LYS A 176 4.18 -13.71 7.93
N LEU A 177 3.95 -12.43 7.65
CA LEU A 177 3.23 -11.98 6.47
C LEU A 177 3.93 -12.45 5.18
N LYS A 178 5.27 -12.34 5.14
CA LYS A 178 6.07 -12.82 4.00
C LYS A 178 6.00 -14.34 3.83
N GLU A 179 5.93 -15.10 4.91
CA GLU A 179 5.77 -16.57 4.88
C GLU A 179 4.40 -16.94 4.28
N LEU A 180 3.33 -16.30 4.75
CA LEU A 180 1.98 -16.51 4.23
C LEU A 180 1.85 -16.14 2.75
N ALA A 181 2.54 -15.08 2.30
CA ALA A 181 2.49 -14.62 0.91
C ALA A 181 3.28 -15.52 -0.07
N ARG A 182 4.02 -16.52 0.41
CA ARG A 182 4.81 -17.45 -0.43
C ARG A 182 4.19 -18.83 -0.60
N GLY A 183 3.17 -19.11 0.23
CA GLY A 183 2.45 -20.40 0.26
C GLY A 183 1.80 -20.76 -0.99
#